data_2187059795789644c5749eaabb67e45b
#
_entry.id   2187059795789644c5749eaabb67e45b
#
_cell.length_a   1.000
_cell.length_b   1.000
_cell.length_c   1.000
_cell.angle_alpha   90.00
_cell.angle_beta   90.00
_cell.angle_gamma   90.00
#
_symmetry.space_group_name_H-M   'P 1'
#
loop_
_entity.id
_entity.type
_entity.pdbx_description
1 polymer ?
#
loop_
_entity_poly.entity_id
_entity_poly.type
_entity_poly.pdbx_seq_one_letter_code
_entity_poly.pdbx_strand_id
1 'polypeptide(L)'
;SAGFYVPVVVEETREIGVVTGDNEGGVWVRYLPSDGDYKPGMKILTVLGSRLPVGLPVGELTSERRTVTAGVDEFRVKTGADLFRLQYVSVLGGLQP
;
A
#
# COMPACT_ATOMS: atom_id res chain seq x y z
N SER A 1 -1.26 -15.01 -9.79
CA SER A 1 -1.87 -13.73 -9.66
C SER A 1 -1.48 -13.12 -8.34
N ALA A 2 -1.44 -11.83 -8.33
CA ALA A 2 -0.99 -11.11 -7.16
C ALA A 2 -1.90 -11.35 -5.97
N GLY A 3 -3.15 -11.27 -6.18
CA GLY A 3 -4.12 -11.74 -5.24
C GLY A 3 -4.28 -10.98 -3.94
N PHE A 4 -3.72 -9.79 -3.77
CA PHE A 4 -3.97 -9.08 -2.54
C PHE A 4 -4.29 -7.62 -2.79
N TYR A 5 -5.14 -7.08 -1.91
CA TYR A 5 -5.56 -5.70 -1.90
C TYR A 5 -5.60 -5.25 -0.45
N VAL A 6 -4.75 -4.32 -0.09
CA VAL A 6 -4.65 -3.83 1.28
C VAL A 6 -4.89 -2.33 1.30
N PRO A 7 -5.99 -1.87 1.89
CA PRO A 7 -6.21 -0.43 2.04
C PRO A 7 -5.15 0.16 2.95
N VAL A 8 -4.61 1.30 2.54
CA VAL A 8 -3.52 1.96 3.27
C VAL A 8 -3.73 3.45 3.28
N VAL A 9 -2.99 4.12 4.15
CA VAL A 9 -2.91 5.57 4.18
C VAL A 9 -1.45 5.96 4.05
N VAL A 10 -1.19 7.03 3.30
CA VAL A 10 0.13 7.66 3.32
C VAL A 10 0.21 8.47 4.60
N GLU A 11 1.14 8.11 5.46
CA GLU A 11 1.16 8.63 6.83
C GLU A 11 1.18 10.15 6.91
N GLU A 12 2.00 10.79 6.10
CA GLU A 12 2.16 12.24 6.19
C GLU A 12 1.03 13.01 5.54
N THR A 13 0.53 12.55 4.40
CA THR A 13 -0.49 13.29 3.66
C THR A 13 -1.89 12.89 4.03
N ARG A 14 -2.05 11.72 4.65
CA ARG A 14 -3.35 11.14 4.99
C ARG A 14 -4.19 10.74 3.79
N GLU A 15 -3.58 10.69 2.62
CA GLU A 15 -4.27 10.21 1.43
C GLU A 15 -4.40 8.70 1.51
N ILE A 16 -5.54 8.19 1.08
CA ILE A 16 -5.84 6.76 1.15
C ILE A 16 -5.68 6.13 -0.23
N GLY A 17 -5.09 4.97 -0.25
CA GLY A 17 -4.94 4.19 -1.47
C GLY A 17 -5.06 2.71 -1.16
N VAL A 18 -4.73 1.89 -2.13
CA VAL A 18 -4.79 0.44 -2.01
C VAL A 18 -3.47 -0.14 -2.50
N VAL A 19 -2.87 -0.97 -1.67
CA VAL A 19 -1.64 -1.68 -2.07
C VAL A 19 -2.04 -2.97 -2.77
N THR A 20 -1.47 -3.18 -3.93
CA THR A 20 -1.68 -4.40 -4.72
C THR A 20 -0.34 -4.89 -5.24
N GLY A 21 -0.29 -6.14 -5.63
CA GLY A 21 0.86 -6.66 -6.36
C GLY A 21 0.62 -6.60 -7.85
N ASP A 22 1.70 -6.59 -8.62
CA ASP A 22 1.60 -6.79 -10.07
C ASP A 22 2.06 -8.21 -10.39
N ASN A 23 1.99 -8.56 -11.68
CA ASN A 23 2.34 -9.91 -12.09
C ASN A 23 3.85 -10.14 -12.19
N GLU A 24 4.63 -9.13 -11.88
CA GLU A 24 6.09 -9.16 -12.01
C GLU A 24 6.80 -9.10 -10.68
N GLY A 25 6.07 -9.34 -9.60
CA GLY A 25 6.65 -9.30 -8.27
C GLY A 25 6.74 -7.92 -7.66
N GLY A 26 6.23 -6.91 -8.34
CA GLY A 26 6.21 -5.56 -7.81
C GLY A 26 5.01 -5.29 -6.92
N VAL A 27 5.15 -4.28 -6.09
CA VAL A 27 4.07 -3.84 -5.20
C VAL A 27 3.82 -2.38 -5.48
N TRP A 28 2.54 -2.02 -5.60
CA TRP A 28 2.14 -0.67 -5.95
C TRP A 28 1.06 -0.20 -5.01
N VAL A 29 1.09 1.08 -4.65
CA VAL A 29 -0.06 1.73 -4.02
C VAL A 29 -0.79 2.47 -5.13
N ARG A 30 -2.10 2.22 -5.24
CA ARG A 30 -2.93 2.74 -6.33
C ARG A 30 -4.00 3.67 -5.81
N TYR A 31 -4.55 4.45 -6.71
CA TYR A 31 -5.69 5.33 -6.45
C TYR A 31 -5.38 6.50 -5.54
N LEU A 32 -4.11 6.90 -5.47
CA LEU A 32 -3.78 8.12 -4.74
C LEU A 32 -4.16 9.33 -5.58
N PRO A 33 -4.77 10.36 -4.96
CA PRO A 33 -5.06 11.60 -5.70
C PRO A 33 -3.78 12.18 -6.28
N SER A 34 -3.83 12.59 -7.55
CA SER A 34 -2.61 13.06 -8.22
C SER A 34 -2.16 14.43 -7.74
N ASP A 35 -3.01 15.17 -7.03
CA ASP A 35 -2.67 16.48 -6.48
C ASP A 35 -2.05 16.41 -5.09
N GLY A 36 -1.85 15.21 -4.56
CA GLY A 36 -1.20 15.07 -3.27
C GLY A 36 0.30 15.37 -3.35
N ASP A 37 0.86 15.75 -2.21
CA ASP A 37 2.28 16.09 -2.11
C ASP A 37 3.06 14.86 -1.63
N TYR A 38 3.41 13.99 -2.55
CA TYR A 38 4.10 12.75 -2.21
C TYR A 38 5.59 12.85 -2.44
N LYS A 39 6.36 12.23 -1.56
CA LYS A 39 7.81 12.19 -1.66
C LYS A 39 8.31 10.78 -1.42
N PRO A 40 9.41 10.40 -2.07
CA PRO A 40 10.02 9.10 -1.79
C PRO A 40 10.36 8.97 -0.32
N GLY A 41 10.11 7.79 0.23
CA GLY A 41 10.36 7.53 1.64
C GLY A 41 9.16 7.74 2.53
N MET A 42 8.09 8.34 2.04
CA MET A 42 6.87 8.47 2.84
C MET A 42 6.31 7.09 3.14
N LYS A 43 5.95 6.89 4.40
CA LYS A 43 5.46 5.58 4.86
C LYS A 43 4.01 5.39 4.54
N ILE A 44 3.65 4.15 4.26
CA ILE A 44 2.25 3.76 4.08
C ILE A 44 1.91 2.73 5.15
N LEU A 45 0.73 2.91 5.74
CA LEU A 45 0.28 2.13 6.89
C LEU A 45 -1.09 1.54 6.60
N THR A 46 -1.40 0.43 7.26
CA THR A 46 -2.75 -0.14 7.17
C THR A 46 -3.75 0.76 7.85
N VAL A 47 -5.00 0.71 7.38
CA VAL A 47 -6.07 1.55 7.90
C VAL A 47 -7.20 0.70 8.47
N LEU A 48 -8.08 1.35 9.21
CA LEU A 48 -9.29 0.75 9.70
C LEU A 48 -10.12 0.26 8.51
N GLY A 49 -10.72 -0.90 8.64
CA GLY A 49 -11.51 -1.48 7.57
C GLY A 49 -10.80 -2.57 6.81
N SER A 50 -9.49 -2.71 6.99
CA SER A 50 -8.79 -3.87 6.45
C SER A 50 -8.91 -5.02 7.46
N ARG A 51 -8.53 -6.21 7.04
CA ARG A 51 -8.50 -7.35 7.96
C ARG A 51 -7.31 -7.32 8.90
N LEU A 52 -6.42 -6.37 8.67
CA LEU A 52 -5.17 -6.26 9.42
C LEU A 52 -5.32 -5.21 10.51
N PRO A 53 -4.53 -5.29 11.57
CA PRO A 53 -4.51 -4.23 12.57
C PRO A 53 -4.18 -2.88 11.93
N VAL A 54 -4.74 -1.81 12.47
CA VAL A 54 -4.54 -0.46 11.99
C VAL A 54 -3.12 0.00 12.32
N GLY A 55 -2.52 0.73 11.38
CA GLY A 55 -1.25 1.39 11.63
C GLY A 55 -0.01 0.53 11.43
N LEU A 56 -0.16 -0.64 10.84
CA LEU A 56 1.01 -1.47 10.55
C LEU A 56 1.74 -0.92 9.33
N PRO A 57 3.07 -0.82 9.37
CA PRO A 57 3.82 -0.35 8.22
C PRO A 57 3.80 -1.38 7.10
N VAL A 58 3.48 -0.93 5.92
CA VAL A 58 3.46 -1.77 4.72
C VAL A 58 4.73 -1.54 3.90
N GLY A 59 5.18 -0.31 3.84
CA GLY A 59 6.36 0.04 3.08
C GLY A 59 6.46 1.55 2.92
N GLU A 60 7.20 1.95 1.90
CA GLU A 60 7.47 3.36 1.62
C GLU A 60 7.22 3.64 0.14
N LEU A 61 6.79 4.86 -0.15
CA LEU A 61 6.71 5.31 -1.53
C LEU A 61 8.11 5.41 -2.13
N THR A 62 8.21 5.11 -3.41
CA THR A 62 9.44 5.33 -4.17
C THR A 62 9.25 6.50 -5.10
N SER A 63 10.28 6.84 -5.86
CA SER A 63 10.16 7.89 -6.87
C SER A 63 9.45 7.41 -8.14
N GLU A 64 9.16 6.14 -8.23
CA GLU A 64 8.50 5.58 -9.41
C GLU A 64 7.00 5.84 -9.32
N ARG A 65 6.55 6.80 -10.09
CA ARG A 65 5.17 7.29 -10.06
C ARG A 65 4.63 7.27 -11.48
N ARG A 66 3.37 6.89 -11.61
CA ARG A 66 2.72 6.94 -12.92
C ARG A 66 1.24 7.29 -12.77
N THR A 67 0.72 7.95 -13.78
CA THR A 67 -0.70 8.30 -13.86
C THR A 67 -1.33 7.33 -14.85
N VAL A 68 -2.23 6.50 -14.36
CA VAL A 68 -2.94 5.54 -15.20
C VAL A 68 -4.26 6.10 -15.65
N THR A 69 -4.92 6.82 -14.75
CA THR A 69 -6.20 7.48 -15.01
C THR A 69 -6.08 8.91 -14.54
N ALA A 70 -6.68 9.83 -15.28
CA ALA A 70 -6.62 11.25 -14.91
C ALA A 70 -7.10 11.45 -13.48
N GLY A 71 -6.32 12.18 -12.70
CA GLY A 71 -6.65 12.53 -11.34
C GLY A 71 -6.20 11.51 -10.29
N VAL A 72 -5.71 10.34 -10.71
CA VAL A 72 -5.21 9.33 -9.78
C VAL A 72 -3.86 8.81 -10.22
N ASP A 73 -2.99 8.67 -9.26
CA ASP A 73 -1.64 8.19 -9.48
C ASP A 73 -1.39 6.91 -8.72
N GLU A 74 -0.38 6.18 -9.18
CA GLU A 74 0.11 5.05 -8.42
C GLU A 74 1.63 5.14 -8.27
N PHE A 75 2.12 4.58 -7.18
CA PHE A 75 3.54 4.60 -6.86
C PHE A 75 4.04 3.19 -6.61
N ARG A 76 5.22 2.90 -7.12
CA ARG A 76 5.92 1.69 -6.72
C ARG A 76 6.26 1.80 -5.24
N VAL A 77 6.06 0.71 -4.52
CA VAL A 77 6.28 0.65 -3.08
C VAL A 77 7.53 -0.17 -2.81
N LYS A 78 8.39 0.38 -1.96
CA LYS A 78 9.48 -0.38 -1.40
C LYS A 78 8.96 -1.04 -0.14
N THR A 79 8.82 -2.35 -0.18
CA THR A 79 8.28 -3.10 0.94
C THR A 79 9.37 -3.46 1.92
N GLY A 80 8.98 -3.54 3.19
CA GLY A 80 9.85 -4.10 4.20
C GLY A 80 9.47 -5.54 4.47
N ALA A 81 10.16 -6.16 5.41
CA ALA A 81 9.87 -7.52 5.82
C ALA A 81 8.44 -7.68 6.33
N ASP A 82 7.87 -6.59 6.84
CA ASP A 82 6.54 -6.62 7.43
C ASP A 82 5.44 -6.93 6.42
N LEU A 83 5.60 -6.52 5.16
CA LEU A 83 4.58 -6.85 4.17
C LEU A 83 4.44 -8.35 3.98
N PHE A 84 5.56 -9.05 3.95
CA PHE A 84 5.53 -10.49 3.80
C PHE A 84 4.80 -11.16 4.97
N ARG A 85 5.04 -10.68 6.17
CA ARG A 85 4.32 -11.14 7.35
C ARG A 85 2.84 -10.89 7.26
N LEU A 86 2.44 -9.71 6.80
CA LEU A 86 1.04 -9.37 6.67
C LEU A 86 0.34 -10.30 5.68
N GLN A 87 0.99 -10.60 4.57
CA GLN A 87 0.44 -11.54 3.60
C GLN A 87 0.26 -12.92 4.21
N TYR A 88 1.24 -13.37 4.95
CA TYR A 88 1.19 -14.68 5.59
C TYR A 88 0.02 -14.76 6.57
N VAL A 89 -0.15 -13.76 7.39
CA VAL A 89 -1.24 -13.70 8.36
C VAL A 89 -2.58 -13.73 7.64
N SER A 90 -2.70 -12.98 6.56
CA SER A 90 -3.94 -12.92 5.78
C SER A 90 -4.28 -14.28 5.18
N VAL A 91 -3.29 -14.98 4.65
CA VAL A 91 -3.49 -16.31 4.07
C VAL A 91 -3.97 -17.30 5.13
N LEU A 92 -3.50 -17.17 6.35
CA LEU A 92 -3.90 -18.06 7.44
C LEU A 92 -5.22 -17.66 8.09
N GLY A 93 -5.96 -16.72 7.52
CA GLY A 93 -7.24 -16.30 8.09
C GLY A 93 -7.18 -15.03 8.89
N GLY A 94 -6.07 -14.35 8.80
CA GLY A 94 -5.91 -13.06 9.43
C GLY A 94 -5.51 -13.16 10.90
N LEU A 95 -5.48 -12.01 11.54
CA LEU A 95 -5.21 -11.93 12.95
C LEU A 95 -6.52 -12.15 13.69
N GLN A 96 -6.52 -13.13 14.53
CA GLN A 96 -7.73 -13.42 15.32
C GLN A 96 -7.68 -12.65 16.61
N PRO A 97 -8.78 -12.02 16.99
CA PRO A 97 -8.85 -11.37 18.30
C PRO A 97 -8.72 -12.39 19.41
#